data_a6dae824d7be16190f691db3b867bd5d
#
_entry.id   a6dae824d7be16190f691db3b867bd5d
#
_cell.length_a   1.000
_cell.length_b   1.000
_cell.length_c   1.000
_cell.angle_alpha   90.00
_cell.angle_beta   90.00
_cell.angle_gamma   90.00
#
_symmetry.space_group_name_H-M   'P 1'
#
loop_
_entity.id
_entity.type
_entity.pdbx_description
1 polymer ?
#
loop_
_entity_poly.entity_id
_entity_poly.type
_entity_poly.pdbx_seq_one_letter_code
_entity_poly.pdbx_strand_id
1 'polypeptide(L)'
;MSKLTFGVIGTSNKVDEQRIPIHPEHLLRLPEQIRNQLIFEKGYGEPFNIEDSEIAAQTGGIISRKEILMDIGNVILAKPVLADFQELRQGGILWGYPHCVQQFEHTQAAIDRRQTLIAFEDMFVWGPSGQIGRHTFYKNNELAGYCAVLHAMQLKGIDGHYGNQRKVIIFSFGAVSRGSIYALKGRGFKDITICIQRPDHEVREEVLDCNYVRIREGNEGEARMMIVEHDGSKRPLTDLISESDIIVNGTFQEPDHPLMFVSEEESSYLKPGCLIIDVSCDEGMGFYFAKPTTFKNPMFKVGKVDYYAVDHIPSYLWESASRSISAALIVHLPSVLAGRESWQENETIRQAINIDAGVIKKPAIISFQNRQSVYPYLPIDTRKN
;
A
#
# COMPACT_ATOMS: atom_id res chain seq x y z
N MET A 1 -26.38 -20.37 -9.17
CA MET A 1 -25.08 -19.65 -9.27
C MET A 1 -23.96 -20.63 -8.94
N SER A 2 -22.97 -20.80 -9.79
CA SER A 2 -21.80 -21.64 -9.48
C SER A 2 -20.90 -20.86 -8.51
N LYS A 3 -20.75 -21.38 -7.30
CA LYS A 3 -19.80 -20.82 -6.32
C LYS A 3 -18.38 -21.00 -6.85
N LEU A 4 -17.54 -20.01 -6.65
CA LEU A 4 -16.13 -20.04 -7.07
C LEU A 4 -15.29 -20.73 -5.99
N THR A 5 -14.33 -21.54 -6.42
CA THR A 5 -13.25 -22.04 -5.58
C THR A 5 -12.03 -21.15 -5.76
N PHE A 6 -11.36 -20.79 -4.68
CA PHE A 6 -10.12 -20.01 -4.69
C PHE A 6 -8.96 -20.77 -4.06
N GLY A 7 -7.83 -20.73 -4.71
CA GLY A 7 -6.56 -21.12 -4.11
C GLY A 7 -6.00 -19.99 -3.25
N VAL A 8 -5.49 -20.31 -2.08
CA VAL A 8 -4.89 -19.37 -1.14
C VAL A 8 -3.40 -19.64 -1.10
N ILE A 9 -2.61 -18.70 -1.61
CA ILE A 9 -1.16 -18.83 -1.75
C ILE A 9 -0.49 -18.10 -0.60
N GLY A 10 0.37 -18.81 0.14
CA GLY A 10 1.14 -18.28 1.27
C GLY A 10 2.56 -17.87 0.90
N THR A 11 3.16 -18.51 -0.11
CA THR A 11 4.50 -18.15 -0.58
C THR A 11 4.46 -16.99 -1.56
N SER A 12 5.46 -16.12 -1.53
CA SER A 12 5.61 -15.04 -2.49
C SER A 12 6.90 -15.18 -3.28
N ASN A 13 6.84 -14.91 -4.59
CA ASN A 13 8.03 -14.76 -5.43
C ASN A 13 8.72 -13.39 -5.24
N LYS A 14 8.10 -12.47 -4.50
CA LYS A 14 8.75 -11.22 -4.11
C LYS A 14 9.71 -11.47 -2.96
N VAL A 15 10.95 -11.07 -3.14
CA VAL A 15 12.02 -11.21 -2.13
C VAL A 15 11.59 -10.52 -0.82
N ASP A 16 11.82 -11.16 0.31
CA ASP A 16 11.51 -10.69 1.67
C ASP A 16 10.00 -10.49 1.96
N GLU A 17 9.10 -10.94 1.10
CA GLU A 17 7.67 -10.94 1.38
C GLU A 17 7.26 -12.23 2.12
N GLN A 18 6.69 -12.07 3.30
CA GLN A 18 6.27 -13.17 4.17
C GLN A 18 4.79 -13.08 4.59
N ARG A 19 4.09 -12.01 4.20
CA ARG A 19 2.67 -11.84 4.56
C ARG A 19 1.80 -12.82 3.81
N ILE A 20 0.87 -13.43 4.53
CA ILE A 20 -0.15 -14.33 3.97
C ILE A 20 -1.53 -13.67 3.98
N PRO A 21 -2.41 -14.00 3.02
CA PRO A 21 -3.71 -13.35 2.91
C PRO A 21 -4.73 -13.82 3.96
N ILE A 22 -4.69 -15.08 4.39
CA ILE A 22 -5.60 -15.64 5.40
C ILE A 22 -4.80 -16.27 6.54
N HIS A 23 -4.88 -15.65 7.72
CA HIS A 23 -4.23 -16.19 8.91
C HIS A 23 -4.93 -17.46 9.38
N PRO A 24 -4.22 -18.59 9.67
CA PRO A 24 -4.85 -19.87 9.99
C PRO A 24 -5.84 -19.79 11.15
N GLU A 25 -5.56 -19.02 12.20
CA GLU A 25 -6.49 -18.83 13.33
C GLU A 25 -7.84 -18.20 12.92
N HIS A 26 -7.90 -17.53 11.79
CA HIS A 26 -9.13 -16.92 11.30
C HIS A 26 -10.02 -17.91 10.53
N LEU A 27 -9.54 -19.09 10.19
CA LEU A 27 -10.33 -20.10 9.47
C LEU A 27 -11.61 -20.47 10.23
N LEU A 28 -11.51 -20.66 11.54
CA LEU A 28 -12.69 -21.01 12.36
C LEU A 28 -13.72 -19.87 12.49
N ARG A 29 -13.37 -18.64 12.10
CA ARG A 29 -14.35 -17.54 12.02
C ARG A 29 -15.23 -17.61 10.78
N LEU A 30 -14.83 -18.41 9.80
CA LEU A 30 -15.55 -18.59 8.54
C LEU A 30 -16.56 -19.74 8.65
N PRO A 31 -17.76 -19.59 8.08
CA PRO A 31 -18.67 -20.72 7.91
C PRO A 31 -18.02 -21.87 7.12
N GLU A 32 -18.33 -23.09 7.48
CA GLU A 32 -17.79 -24.29 6.82
C GLU A 32 -17.97 -24.26 5.29
N GLN A 33 -19.12 -23.79 4.82
CA GLN A 33 -19.40 -23.66 3.39
C GLN A 33 -18.42 -22.73 2.66
N ILE A 34 -17.92 -21.69 3.33
CA ILE A 34 -16.91 -20.78 2.79
C ILE A 34 -15.54 -21.44 2.83
N ARG A 35 -15.19 -22.09 3.94
CA ARG A 35 -13.90 -22.79 4.10
C ARG A 35 -13.71 -23.87 3.05
N ASN A 36 -14.75 -24.63 2.73
CA ASN A 36 -14.75 -25.69 1.72
C ASN A 36 -14.54 -25.19 0.28
N GLN A 37 -14.64 -23.87 0.04
CA GLN A 37 -14.32 -23.24 -1.25
C GLN A 37 -12.88 -22.69 -1.30
N LEU A 38 -12.11 -22.82 -0.23
CA LEU A 38 -10.72 -22.36 -0.13
C LEU A 38 -9.81 -23.59 -0.17
N ILE A 39 -8.87 -23.59 -1.11
CA ILE A 39 -7.82 -24.60 -1.24
C ILE A 39 -6.49 -23.94 -0.97
N PHE A 40 -5.75 -24.43 -0.01
CA PHE A 40 -4.52 -23.81 0.44
C PHE A 40 -3.28 -24.42 -0.22
N GLU A 41 -2.25 -23.60 -0.30
CA GLU A 41 -0.92 -24.02 -0.75
C GLU A 41 -0.30 -24.99 0.26
N LYS A 42 0.39 -26.01 -0.22
CA LYS A 42 1.18 -26.91 0.62
C LYS A 42 2.22 -26.14 1.41
N GLY A 43 2.34 -26.40 2.71
CA GLY A 43 3.22 -25.69 3.62
C GLY A 43 2.68 -24.35 4.12
N TYR A 44 1.42 -24.03 3.83
CA TYR A 44 0.83 -22.73 4.19
C TYR A 44 0.88 -22.41 5.70
N GLY A 45 0.73 -23.44 6.53
CA GLY A 45 0.73 -23.33 7.99
C GLY A 45 2.10 -23.35 8.64
N GLU A 46 3.16 -23.74 7.92
CA GLU A 46 4.50 -23.94 8.49
C GLU A 46 5.05 -22.75 9.29
N PRO A 47 4.91 -21.48 8.83
CA PRO A 47 5.37 -20.31 9.59
C PRO A 47 4.65 -20.13 10.95
N PHE A 48 3.51 -20.80 11.14
CA PHE A 48 2.67 -20.75 12.34
C PHE A 48 2.71 -22.05 13.14
N ASN A 49 3.60 -23.00 12.79
CA ASN A 49 3.68 -24.35 13.36
C ASN A 49 2.36 -25.14 13.26
N ILE A 50 1.65 -25.00 12.15
CA ILE A 50 0.39 -25.69 11.84
C ILE A 50 0.64 -26.62 10.67
N GLU A 51 0.29 -27.91 10.84
CA GLU A 51 0.46 -28.93 9.82
C GLU A 51 -0.56 -28.80 8.69
N ASP A 52 -0.16 -29.17 7.47
CA ASP A 52 -1.06 -29.19 6.30
C ASP A 52 -2.34 -30.01 6.55
N SER A 53 -2.23 -31.11 7.30
CA SER A 53 -3.38 -31.96 7.68
C SER A 53 -4.42 -31.21 8.52
N GLU A 54 -4.02 -30.28 9.37
CA GLU A 54 -4.91 -29.49 10.21
C GLU A 54 -5.67 -28.46 9.37
N ILE A 55 -4.99 -27.83 8.40
CA ILE A 55 -5.64 -26.91 7.45
C ILE A 55 -6.58 -27.68 6.52
N ALA A 56 -6.13 -28.80 5.96
CA ALA A 56 -6.93 -29.64 5.05
C ALA A 56 -8.22 -30.15 5.72
N ALA A 57 -8.17 -30.49 7.01
CA ALA A 57 -9.34 -30.94 7.75
C ALA A 57 -10.44 -29.87 7.91
N GLN A 58 -10.09 -28.60 7.70
CA GLN A 58 -10.98 -27.45 7.93
C GLN A 58 -11.39 -26.73 6.63
N THR A 59 -10.82 -27.10 5.48
CA THR A 59 -10.92 -26.34 4.23
C THR A 59 -11.23 -27.26 3.05
N GLY A 60 -11.22 -26.74 1.83
CA GLY A 60 -11.40 -27.53 0.60
C GLY A 60 -10.18 -28.40 0.26
N GLY A 61 -9.09 -28.28 1.00
CA GLY A 61 -7.91 -29.12 0.86
C GLY A 61 -6.60 -28.34 0.72
N ILE A 62 -5.53 -29.10 0.50
CA ILE A 62 -4.15 -28.60 0.30
C ILE A 62 -3.61 -29.18 -0.99
N ILE A 63 -3.05 -28.33 -1.86
CA ILE A 63 -2.38 -28.72 -3.10
C ILE A 63 -1.14 -27.86 -3.34
N SER A 64 -0.34 -28.19 -4.34
CA SER A 64 0.84 -27.39 -4.67
C SER A 64 0.46 -26.03 -5.28
N ARG A 65 1.38 -25.03 -5.15
CA ARG A 65 1.23 -23.72 -5.77
C ARG A 65 0.93 -23.83 -7.27
N LYS A 66 1.61 -24.72 -7.98
CA LYS A 66 1.43 -24.90 -9.41
C LYS A 66 0.00 -25.34 -9.75
N GLU A 67 -0.54 -26.34 -9.03
CA GLU A 67 -1.93 -26.79 -9.20
C GLU A 67 -2.93 -25.67 -8.89
N ILE A 68 -2.67 -24.86 -7.86
CA ILE A 68 -3.49 -23.65 -7.56
C ILE A 68 -3.53 -22.72 -8.77
N LEU A 69 -2.38 -22.36 -9.31
CA LEU A 69 -2.28 -21.38 -10.40
C LEU A 69 -2.86 -21.91 -11.72
N MET A 70 -2.68 -23.21 -12.01
CA MET A 70 -3.06 -23.78 -13.30
C MET A 70 -4.45 -24.42 -13.30
N ASP A 71 -4.81 -25.14 -12.24
CA ASP A 71 -6.04 -25.95 -12.24
C ASP A 71 -7.20 -25.18 -11.58
N ILE A 72 -6.96 -24.57 -10.40
CA ILE A 72 -7.96 -23.70 -9.77
C ILE A 72 -8.07 -22.39 -10.54
N GLY A 73 -6.96 -21.69 -10.72
CA GLY A 73 -6.85 -20.45 -11.50
C GLY A 73 -7.60 -19.24 -10.95
N ASN A 74 -8.22 -19.34 -9.77
CA ASN A 74 -8.71 -18.22 -9.00
C ASN A 74 -7.88 -18.19 -7.74
N VAL A 75 -7.12 -17.11 -7.51
CA VAL A 75 -6.11 -17.08 -6.44
C VAL A 75 -6.23 -15.85 -5.55
N ILE A 76 -5.95 -16.07 -4.26
CA ILE A 76 -5.71 -15.01 -3.29
C ILE A 76 -4.22 -15.04 -2.99
N LEU A 77 -3.51 -13.96 -3.37
CA LEU A 77 -2.07 -13.82 -3.22
C LEU A 77 -1.74 -12.39 -2.79
N ALA A 78 -1.18 -12.22 -1.59
CA ALA A 78 -1.00 -10.90 -1.00
C ALA A 78 -0.15 -9.96 -1.89
N LYS A 79 1.00 -10.39 -2.37
CA LYS A 79 1.89 -9.54 -3.18
C LYS A 79 2.39 -10.31 -4.41
N PRO A 80 1.62 -10.32 -5.51
CA PRO A 80 2.05 -10.97 -6.75
C PRO A 80 3.20 -10.22 -7.42
N VAL A 81 4.01 -10.96 -8.18
CA VAL A 81 5.03 -10.46 -9.10
C VAL A 81 4.71 -10.92 -10.54
N LEU A 82 5.40 -10.40 -11.54
CA LEU A 82 5.13 -10.72 -12.96
C LEU A 82 5.03 -12.23 -13.24
N ALA A 83 5.89 -13.04 -12.65
CA ALA A 83 5.86 -14.49 -12.83
C ALA A 83 4.51 -15.10 -12.42
N ASP A 84 3.88 -14.60 -11.37
CA ASP A 84 2.59 -15.11 -10.90
C ASP A 84 1.47 -14.86 -11.94
N PHE A 85 1.49 -13.72 -12.62
CA PHE A 85 0.56 -13.42 -13.73
C PHE A 85 0.80 -14.32 -14.93
N GLN A 86 2.07 -14.64 -15.22
CA GLN A 86 2.45 -15.50 -16.32
C GLN A 86 2.11 -16.97 -16.09
N GLU A 87 2.22 -17.44 -14.85
CA GLU A 87 1.90 -18.80 -14.43
C GLU A 87 0.39 -19.02 -14.21
N LEU A 88 -0.33 -17.99 -13.78
CA LEU A 88 -1.77 -18.06 -13.58
C LEU A 88 -2.46 -18.38 -14.91
N ARG A 89 -3.36 -19.37 -14.91
CA ARG A 89 -4.05 -19.78 -16.14
C ARG A 89 -4.75 -18.63 -16.86
N GLN A 90 -4.94 -18.79 -18.15
CA GLN A 90 -5.70 -17.82 -18.95
C GLN A 90 -7.13 -17.67 -18.42
N GLY A 91 -7.61 -16.42 -18.30
CA GLY A 91 -8.92 -16.11 -17.75
C GLY A 91 -9.03 -16.28 -16.23
N GLY A 92 -7.90 -16.55 -15.55
CA GLY A 92 -7.86 -16.70 -14.10
C GLY A 92 -8.18 -15.40 -13.35
N ILE A 93 -8.46 -15.53 -12.06
CA ILE A 93 -8.76 -14.41 -11.16
C ILE A 93 -7.61 -14.28 -10.16
N LEU A 94 -7.10 -13.06 -9.97
CA LEU A 94 -6.13 -12.76 -8.93
C LEU A 94 -6.71 -11.69 -7.99
N TRP A 95 -6.73 -11.99 -6.71
CA TRP A 95 -7.16 -11.09 -5.64
C TRP A 95 -5.97 -10.82 -4.70
N GLY A 96 -5.42 -9.60 -4.73
CA GLY A 96 -4.18 -9.24 -4.05
C GLY A 96 -3.79 -7.80 -4.27
N TYR A 97 -2.50 -7.46 -4.11
CA TYR A 97 -1.90 -6.15 -4.42
C TYR A 97 -1.20 -6.17 -5.78
N PRO A 98 -1.91 -6.13 -6.94
CA PRO A 98 -1.30 -6.15 -8.27
C PRO A 98 -0.60 -4.86 -8.66
N HIS A 99 -0.96 -3.71 -8.07
CA HIS A 99 -0.43 -2.37 -8.37
C HIS A 99 -0.43 -2.04 -9.87
N CYS A 100 -1.54 -2.36 -10.55
CA CYS A 100 -1.63 -2.24 -12.01
C CYS A 100 -1.40 -0.83 -12.54
N VAL A 101 -1.67 0.23 -11.78
CA VAL A 101 -1.43 1.60 -12.24
C VAL A 101 0.06 1.82 -12.48
N GLN A 102 0.90 1.46 -11.53
CA GLN A 102 2.35 1.67 -11.59
C GLN A 102 3.09 0.54 -12.32
N GLN A 103 2.55 -0.69 -12.31
CA GLN A 103 3.22 -1.89 -12.84
C GLN A 103 2.74 -2.22 -14.26
N PHE A 104 3.42 -1.63 -15.25
CA PHE A 104 3.08 -1.81 -16.67
C PHE A 104 3.03 -3.29 -17.09
N GLU A 105 4.04 -4.08 -16.70
CA GLU A 105 4.16 -5.49 -17.09
C GLU A 105 3.08 -6.38 -16.48
N HIS A 106 2.66 -6.11 -15.23
CA HIS A 106 1.53 -6.80 -14.59
C HIS A 106 0.24 -6.53 -15.36
N THR A 107 0.00 -5.27 -15.70
CA THR A 107 -1.16 -4.87 -16.50
C THR A 107 -1.15 -5.54 -17.86
N GLN A 108 -0.03 -5.54 -18.55
CA GLN A 108 0.07 -6.15 -19.87
C GLN A 108 -0.18 -7.66 -19.81
N ALA A 109 0.45 -8.36 -18.87
CA ALA A 109 0.23 -9.79 -18.67
C ALA A 109 -1.24 -10.12 -18.38
N ALA A 110 -1.91 -9.32 -17.56
CA ALA A 110 -3.33 -9.52 -17.26
C ALA A 110 -4.25 -9.29 -18.48
N ILE A 111 -3.93 -8.29 -19.33
CA ILE A 111 -4.66 -8.04 -20.59
C ILE A 111 -4.49 -9.22 -21.55
N ASP A 112 -3.23 -9.61 -21.83
CA ASP A 112 -2.89 -10.65 -22.79
C ASP A 112 -3.48 -12.01 -22.41
N ARG A 113 -3.51 -12.31 -21.13
CA ARG A 113 -4.03 -13.56 -20.58
C ARG A 113 -5.50 -13.48 -20.17
N ARG A 114 -6.19 -12.38 -20.45
CA ARG A 114 -7.61 -12.15 -20.12
C ARG A 114 -7.95 -12.42 -18.66
N GLN A 115 -7.03 -12.07 -17.75
CA GLN A 115 -7.20 -12.25 -16.31
C GLN A 115 -8.14 -11.20 -15.73
N THR A 116 -8.72 -11.53 -14.56
CA THR A 116 -9.50 -10.59 -13.75
C THR A 116 -8.73 -10.27 -12.48
N LEU A 117 -8.55 -8.98 -12.19
CA LEU A 117 -7.78 -8.52 -11.05
C LEU A 117 -8.68 -7.75 -10.08
N ILE A 118 -8.78 -8.26 -8.84
CA ILE A 118 -9.44 -7.59 -7.73
C ILE A 118 -8.31 -7.03 -6.84
N ALA A 119 -8.14 -5.71 -6.84
CA ALA A 119 -6.98 -5.06 -6.24
C ALA A 119 -7.24 -4.70 -4.77
N PHE A 120 -6.41 -5.19 -3.86
CA PHE A 120 -6.48 -4.85 -2.43
C PHE A 120 -6.28 -3.35 -2.20
N GLU A 121 -5.42 -2.68 -2.99
CA GLU A 121 -5.17 -1.23 -2.91
C GLU A 121 -6.39 -0.37 -3.25
N ASP A 122 -7.39 -0.94 -3.91
CA ASP A 122 -8.62 -0.24 -4.29
C ASP A 122 -9.86 -0.70 -3.48
N MET A 123 -9.67 -1.53 -2.48
CA MET A 123 -10.75 -1.95 -1.60
C MET A 123 -11.02 -0.88 -0.53
N PHE A 124 -12.02 -0.04 -0.77
CA PHE A 124 -12.49 0.98 0.16
C PHE A 124 -13.91 0.67 0.64
N VAL A 125 -14.22 1.11 1.84
CA VAL A 125 -15.63 1.20 2.29
C VAL A 125 -16.25 2.41 1.60
N TRP A 126 -17.41 2.23 1.00
CA TRP A 126 -18.12 3.29 0.28
C TRP A 126 -19.32 3.77 1.07
N GLY A 127 -19.53 5.07 1.12
CA GLY A 127 -20.71 5.66 1.71
C GLY A 127 -21.93 5.59 0.81
N PRO A 128 -23.15 5.81 1.34
CA PRO A 128 -24.41 5.70 0.59
C PRO A 128 -24.49 6.59 -0.64
N SER A 129 -23.80 7.73 -0.67
CA SER A 129 -23.75 8.67 -1.79
C SER A 129 -22.54 8.44 -2.72
N GLY A 130 -21.86 7.30 -2.62
CA GLY A 130 -20.71 6.96 -3.45
C GLY A 130 -19.40 7.64 -3.04
N GLN A 131 -19.34 8.25 -1.84
CA GLN A 131 -18.10 8.82 -1.34
C GLN A 131 -17.15 7.72 -0.86
N ILE A 132 -15.86 7.89 -1.16
CA ILE A 132 -14.80 7.02 -0.69
C ILE A 132 -14.64 7.20 0.84
N GLY A 133 -14.74 6.10 1.56
CA GLY A 133 -14.50 6.03 3.00
C GLY A 133 -13.13 5.47 3.33
N ARG A 134 -13.06 4.70 4.42
CA ARG A 134 -11.80 4.13 4.89
C ARG A 134 -11.35 2.95 4.01
N HIS A 135 -10.05 2.86 3.77
CA HIS A 135 -9.46 1.70 3.11
C HIS A 135 -9.72 0.41 3.90
N THR A 136 -10.09 -0.68 3.26
CA THR A 136 -10.35 -1.96 3.92
C THR A 136 -9.15 -2.44 4.73
N PHE A 137 -7.96 -2.33 4.17
CA PHE A 137 -6.70 -2.74 4.82
C PHE A 137 -6.01 -1.59 5.58
N TYR A 138 -6.78 -0.65 6.16
CA TYR A 138 -6.22 0.51 6.84
C TYR A 138 -5.25 0.14 7.98
N LYS A 139 -5.46 -1.00 8.66
CA LYS A 139 -4.54 -1.48 9.71
C LYS A 139 -3.20 -1.96 9.14
N ASN A 140 -3.20 -2.57 7.97
CA ASN A 140 -1.95 -2.88 7.27
C ASN A 140 -1.23 -1.61 6.80
N ASN A 141 -1.98 -0.58 6.38
CA ASN A 141 -1.40 0.72 6.01
C ASN A 141 -0.85 1.46 7.25
N GLU A 142 -1.54 1.38 8.39
CA GLU A 142 -1.03 1.89 9.67
C GLU A 142 0.25 1.17 10.07
N LEU A 143 0.27 -0.16 9.93
CA LEU A 143 1.46 -0.97 10.18
C LEU A 143 2.62 -0.63 9.25
N ALA A 144 2.36 -0.21 7.99
CA ALA A 144 3.42 0.23 7.07
C ALA A 144 4.19 1.42 7.66
N GLY A 145 3.49 2.46 8.12
CA GLY A 145 4.13 3.61 8.76
C GLY A 145 4.86 3.25 10.05
N TYR A 146 4.24 2.40 10.87
CA TYR A 146 4.84 1.90 12.11
C TYR A 146 6.15 1.15 11.86
N CYS A 147 6.14 0.18 10.96
CA CYS A 147 7.31 -0.61 10.59
C CYS A 147 8.42 0.23 9.96
N ALA A 148 8.07 1.18 9.08
CA ALA A 148 9.05 2.04 8.42
C ALA A 148 9.85 2.86 9.42
N VAL A 149 9.17 3.46 10.40
CA VAL A 149 9.84 4.18 11.49
C VAL A 149 10.72 3.25 12.30
N LEU A 150 10.21 2.10 12.77
CA LEU A 150 10.99 1.15 13.57
C LEU A 150 12.26 0.71 12.84
N HIS A 151 12.14 0.29 11.59
CA HIS A 151 13.26 -0.21 10.79
C HIS A 151 14.27 0.90 10.48
N ALA A 152 13.82 2.07 10.05
CA ALA A 152 14.70 3.20 9.77
C ALA A 152 15.45 3.67 11.02
N MET A 153 14.78 3.75 12.20
CA MET A 153 15.42 4.10 13.46
C MET A 153 16.47 3.08 13.88
N GLN A 154 16.19 1.78 13.73
CA GLN A 154 17.15 0.71 14.01
C GLN A 154 18.39 0.83 13.14
N LEU A 155 18.23 1.06 11.82
CA LEU A 155 19.33 1.21 10.87
C LEU A 155 20.19 2.45 11.16
N LYS A 156 19.58 3.52 11.65
CA LYS A 156 20.27 4.75 12.02
C LYS A 156 20.86 4.72 13.44
N GLY A 157 20.49 3.74 14.25
CA GLY A 157 20.91 3.64 15.66
C GLY A 157 20.41 4.81 16.50
N ILE A 158 19.20 5.32 16.24
CA ILE A 158 18.63 6.48 16.95
C ILE A 158 17.33 6.14 17.67
N ASP A 159 17.11 6.80 18.81
CA ASP A 159 15.92 6.66 19.64
C ASP A 159 15.60 8.03 20.27
N GLY A 160 14.33 8.29 20.56
CA GLY A 160 13.89 9.57 21.15
C GLY A 160 14.03 9.64 22.68
N HIS A 161 14.16 8.49 23.37
CA HIS A 161 14.43 8.44 24.81
C HIS A 161 15.92 8.65 25.12
N TYR A 162 16.80 8.31 24.17
CA TYR A 162 18.26 8.34 24.35
C TYR A 162 18.90 9.23 23.31
N GLY A 163 19.69 10.18 23.72
CA GLY A 163 20.39 11.13 22.87
C GLY A 163 19.65 12.47 22.73
N ASN A 164 19.97 13.20 21.67
CA ASN A 164 19.40 14.53 21.43
C ASN A 164 17.95 14.43 20.95
N GLN A 165 17.09 15.32 21.43
CA GLN A 165 15.75 15.51 20.87
C GLN A 165 15.84 15.92 19.40
N ARG A 166 14.91 15.41 18.60
CA ARG A 166 14.88 15.61 17.15
C ARG A 166 13.54 16.18 16.73
N LYS A 167 13.58 17.13 15.81
CA LYS A 167 12.40 17.69 15.20
C LYS A 167 11.92 16.80 14.08
N VAL A 168 10.67 16.36 14.16
CA VAL A 168 10.04 15.44 13.21
C VAL A 168 8.91 16.14 12.48
N ILE A 169 8.87 16.03 11.16
CA ILE A 169 7.69 16.41 10.38
C ILE A 169 7.11 15.17 9.68
N ILE A 170 5.78 15.16 9.55
CA ILE A 170 5.04 14.07 8.93
C ILE A 170 4.10 14.67 7.89
N PHE A 171 4.24 14.27 6.64
CA PHE A 171 3.33 14.66 5.57
C PHE A 171 2.12 13.74 5.55
N SER A 172 0.91 14.34 5.53
CA SER A 172 -0.38 13.67 5.62
C SER A 172 -0.77 13.25 7.05
N PHE A 173 -2.07 12.95 7.22
CA PHE A 173 -2.62 12.40 8.48
C PHE A 173 -3.59 11.24 8.16
N GLY A 174 -3.12 10.32 7.33
CA GLY A 174 -3.80 9.06 7.00
C GLY A 174 -3.39 7.90 7.91
N ALA A 175 -3.74 6.68 7.53
CA ALA A 175 -3.40 5.47 8.28
C ALA A 175 -1.88 5.29 8.42
N VAL A 176 -1.12 5.45 7.34
CA VAL A 176 0.35 5.37 7.32
C VAL A 176 0.96 6.34 8.32
N SER A 177 0.57 7.61 8.26
CA SER A 177 1.10 8.65 9.15
C SER A 177 0.76 8.36 10.62
N ARG A 178 -0.45 7.85 10.92
CA ARG A 178 -0.84 7.45 12.28
C ARG A 178 0.06 6.35 12.83
N GLY A 179 0.36 5.32 12.02
CA GLY A 179 1.30 4.28 12.42
C GLY A 179 2.70 4.83 12.68
N SER A 180 3.17 5.75 11.84
CA SER A 180 4.45 6.44 12.03
C SER A 180 4.48 7.23 13.34
N ILE A 181 3.39 7.97 13.65
CA ILE A 181 3.27 8.72 14.91
C ILE A 181 3.31 7.77 16.11
N TYR A 182 2.60 6.65 16.08
CA TYR A 182 2.62 5.67 17.17
C TYR A 182 4.02 5.12 17.42
N ALA A 183 4.76 4.79 16.37
CA ALA A 183 6.14 4.33 16.48
C ALA A 183 7.06 5.42 17.05
N LEU A 184 6.99 6.65 16.54
CA LEU A 184 7.79 7.79 16.99
C LEU A 184 7.50 8.12 18.46
N LYS A 185 6.23 8.23 18.86
CA LYS A 185 5.84 8.49 20.27
C LYS A 185 6.26 7.35 21.18
N GLY A 186 6.06 6.10 20.76
CA GLY A 186 6.52 4.92 21.49
C GLY A 186 8.04 4.85 21.66
N ARG A 187 8.80 5.50 20.76
CA ARG A 187 10.25 5.65 20.82
C ARG A 187 10.70 6.96 21.48
N GLY A 188 9.79 7.74 22.07
CA GLY A 188 10.12 8.91 22.89
C GLY A 188 10.34 10.21 22.12
N PHE A 189 10.04 10.28 20.82
CA PHE A 189 10.05 11.52 20.07
C PHE A 189 8.87 12.41 20.49
N LYS A 190 9.14 13.67 20.79
CA LYS A 190 8.16 14.61 21.38
C LYS A 190 7.84 15.79 20.44
N ASP A 191 8.82 16.27 19.68
CA ASP A 191 8.64 17.40 18.76
C ASP A 191 8.21 16.86 17.39
N ILE A 192 6.90 16.63 17.25
CA ILE A 192 6.27 16.06 16.05
C ILE A 192 5.30 17.08 15.48
N THR A 193 5.54 17.52 14.24
CA THR A 193 4.64 18.38 13.47
C THR A 193 4.02 17.60 12.31
N ILE A 194 2.70 17.64 12.22
CA ILE A 194 1.91 16.95 11.19
C ILE A 194 1.44 17.97 10.17
N CYS A 195 1.85 17.78 8.90
CA CYS A 195 1.48 18.63 7.79
C CYS A 195 0.22 18.07 7.10
N ILE A 196 -0.88 18.80 7.15
CA ILE A 196 -2.17 18.41 6.60
C ILE A 196 -2.60 19.33 5.46
N GLN A 197 -3.30 18.80 4.46
CA GLN A 197 -3.85 19.61 3.35
C GLN A 197 -5.29 20.07 3.63
N ARG A 198 -6.04 19.28 4.38
CA ARG A 198 -7.44 19.59 4.72
C ARG A 198 -7.51 20.69 5.80
N PRO A 199 -8.63 21.43 5.89
CA PRO A 199 -8.86 22.37 6.97
C PRO A 199 -8.85 21.70 8.35
N ASP A 200 -8.46 22.42 9.39
CA ASP A 200 -8.29 21.90 10.75
C ASP A 200 -9.58 21.27 11.30
N HIS A 201 -10.74 21.88 11.03
CA HIS A 201 -12.04 21.35 11.46
C HIS A 201 -12.45 20.01 10.83
N GLU A 202 -11.75 19.58 9.80
CA GLU A 202 -11.94 18.27 9.16
C GLU A 202 -10.97 17.20 9.71
N VAL A 203 -10.04 17.57 10.56
CA VAL A 203 -9.11 16.64 11.22
C VAL A 203 -9.88 15.87 12.29
N ARG A 204 -10.02 14.58 12.09
CA ARG A 204 -10.68 13.67 13.03
C ARG A 204 -9.66 12.86 13.80
N GLU A 205 -9.99 12.55 15.06
CA GLU A 205 -9.18 11.68 15.90
C GLU A 205 -7.73 12.20 16.02
N GLU A 206 -7.56 13.46 16.37
CA GLU A 206 -6.24 14.05 16.60
C GLU A 206 -5.39 13.22 17.57
N VAL A 207 -4.10 13.16 17.29
CA VAL A 207 -3.12 12.60 18.23
C VAL A 207 -2.62 13.73 19.11
N LEU A 208 -2.89 13.63 20.43
CA LEU A 208 -2.47 14.63 21.40
C LEU A 208 -0.95 14.78 21.45
N ASP A 209 -0.47 15.93 21.88
CA ASP A 209 0.95 16.29 21.96
C ASP A 209 1.67 16.20 20.60
N CYS A 210 1.00 16.60 19.53
CA CYS A 210 1.55 16.85 18.23
C CYS A 210 1.12 18.24 17.74
N ASN A 211 1.98 18.92 16.99
CA ASN A 211 1.64 20.15 16.31
C ASN A 211 0.99 19.85 14.96
N TYR A 212 -0.01 20.63 14.57
CA TYR A 212 -0.64 20.51 13.26
C TYR A 212 -0.41 21.80 12.48
N VAL A 213 0.00 21.67 11.23
CA VAL A 213 0.15 22.79 10.30
C VAL A 213 -0.56 22.46 8.98
N ARG A 214 -1.28 23.43 8.46
CA ARG A 214 -1.92 23.27 7.15
C ARG A 214 -0.93 23.60 6.05
N ILE A 215 -0.83 22.71 5.06
CA ILE A 215 -0.02 22.94 3.86
C ILE A 215 -0.90 22.95 2.61
N ARG A 216 -0.47 23.69 1.59
CA ARG A 216 -1.07 23.70 0.26
C ARG A 216 -0.02 23.96 -0.82
N GLU A 217 -0.33 23.67 -2.04
CA GLU A 217 0.45 24.13 -3.18
C GLU A 217 0.41 25.65 -3.27
N GLY A 218 1.56 26.24 -3.67
CA GLY A 218 1.68 27.66 -3.89
C GLY A 218 0.97 28.14 -5.13
N ASN A 219 0.55 29.40 -5.13
CA ASN A 219 0.06 30.07 -6.32
C ASN A 219 1.25 30.65 -7.12
N GLU A 220 0.96 31.27 -8.27
CA GLU A 220 1.97 31.99 -9.07
C GLU A 220 2.70 33.03 -8.20
N GLY A 221 4.03 32.97 -8.18
CA GLY A 221 4.86 33.86 -7.38
C GLY A 221 5.09 33.42 -5.91
N GLU A 222 4.43 32.37 -5.43
CA GLU A 222 4.70 31.74 -4.12
C GLU A 222 5.70 30.57 -4.27
N ALA A 223 6.24 30.08 -3.16
CA ALA A 223 6.98 28.82 -3.15
C ALA A 223 6.06 27.64 -3.51
N ARG A 224 6.64 26.55 -4.03
CA ARG A 224 5.90 25.34 -4.48
C ARG A 224 4.90 24.83 -3.45
N MET A 225 5.33 24.72 -2.21
CA MET A 225 4.48 24.32 -1.08
C MET A 225 4.51 25.41 0.00
N MET A 226 3.35 25.80 0.49
CA MET A 226 3.15 26.82 1.50
C MET A 226 2.54 26.24 2.77
N ILE A 227 3.00 26.70 3.92
CA ILE A 227 2.30 26.57 5.21
C ILE A 227 1.30 27.72 5.32
N VAL A 228 0.10 27.40 5.77
CA VAL A 228 -0.96 28.38 6.07
C VAL A 228 -1.17 28.37 7.58
N GLU A 229 -0.80 29.47 8.24
CA GLU A 229 -0.93 29.63 9.68
C GLU A 229 -2.40 29.94 10.08
N HIS A 230 -2.75 29.77 11.35
CA HIS A 230 -4.12 30.03 11.85
C HIS A 230 -4.60 31.48 11.67
N ASP A 231 -3.70 32.44 11.64
CA ASP A 231 -3.99 33.86 11.39
C ASP A 231 -4.13 34.19 9.89
N GLY A 232 -3.99 33.17 9.03
CA GLY A 232 -4.03 33.31 7.58
C GLY A 232 -2.70 33.75 6.95
N SER A 233 -1.66 34.01 7.73
CA SER A 233 -0.32 34.28 7.20
C SER A 233 0.26 33.03 6.54
N LYS A 234 1.21 33.21 5.64
CA LYS A 234 1.78 32.12 4.86
C LYS A 234 3.30 32.20 4.88
N ARG A 235 3.94 31.04 4.91
CA ARG A 235 5.39 30.92 4.73
C ARG A 235 5.74 29.67 3.91
N PRO A 236 6.92 29.62 3.27
CA PRO A 236 7.36 28.44 2.53
C PRO A 236 7.46 27.20 3.43
N LEU A 237 7.09 26.01 2.89
CA LEU A 237 7.28 24.74 3.57
C LEU A 237 8.77 24.43 3.80
N THR A 238 9.65 24.95 2.94
CA THR A 238 11.11 24.81 3.05
C THR A 238 11.66 25.32 4.38
N ASP A 239 11.02 26.31 5.02
CA ASP A 239 11.41 26.79 6.35
C ASP A 239 11.32 25.67 7.39
N LEU A 240 10.20 24.92 7.40
CA LEU A 240 9.99 23.81 8.31
C LEU A 240 10.89 22.60 7.96
N ILE A 241 11.08 22.34 6.66
CA ILE A 241 11.97 21.28 6.16
C ILE A 241 13.42 21.52 6.61
N SER A 242 13.89 22.77 6.54
CA SER A 242 15.28 23.14 6.87
C SER A 242 15.66 22.92 8.34
N GLU A 243 14.66 22.92 9.22
CA GLU A 243 14.83 22.70 10.66
C GLU A 243 14.68 21.23 11.07
N SER A 244 14.15 20.38 10.18
CA SER A 244 13.70 19.04 10.52
C SER A 244 14.84 18.02 10.48
N ASP A 245 14.95 17.22 11.54
CA ASP A 245 15.90 16.10 11.64
C ASP A 245 15.38 14.83 10.99
N ILE A 246 14.05 14.65 11.00
CA ILE A 246 13.36 13.49 10.47
C ILE A 246 12.14 13.96 9.68
N ILE A 247 11.98 13.44 8.48
CA ILE A 247 10.82 13.70 7.61
C ILE A 247 10.16 12.38 7.30
N VAL A 248 8.87 12.24 7.59
CA VAL A 248 8.09 11.04 7.25
C VAL A 248 7.08 11.40 6.16
N ASN A 249 7.08 10.68 5.06
CA ASN A 249 6.08 10.81 4.01
C ASN A 249 5.12 9.62 4.03
N GLY A 250 3.86 9.88 4.38
CA GLY A 250 2.75 8.92 4.34
C GLY A 250 1.61 9.39 3.44
N THR A 251 1.92 10.25 2.46
CA THR A 251 0.94 10.84 1.57
C THR A 251 0.51 9.81 0.51
N PHE A 252 -0.80 9.63 0.37
CA PHE A 252 -1.33 8.93 -0.80
C PHE A 252 -1.18 9.84 -2.02
N GLN A 253 -0.40 9.42 -2.99
CA GLN A 253 -0.14 10.18 -4.22
C GLN A 253 -1.20 9.89 -5.27
N GLU A 254 -1.70 10.95 -5.91
CA GLU A 254 -2.50 10.83 -7.12
C GLU A 254 -1.55 10.79 -8.33
N PRO A 255 -1.50 9.66 -9.07
CA PRO A 255 -0.48 9.48 -10.11
C PRO A 255 -0.50 10.55 -11.21
N ASP A 256 -1.67 11.08 -11.55
CA ASP A 256 -1.81 12.10 -12.60
C ASP A 256 -1.45 13.52 -12.09
N HIS A 257 -1.48 13.75 -10.77
CA HIS A 257 -1.19 15.03 -10.12
C HIS A 257 -0.41 14.83 -8.81
N PRO A 258 0.84 14.32 -8.87
CA PRO A 258 1.60 14.03 -7.66
C PRO A 258 2.06 15.30 -6.95
N LEU A 259 1.92 15.31 -5.63
CA LEU A 259 2.49 16.38 -4.80
C LEU A 259 4.01 16.27 -4.77
N MET A 260 4.69 17.41 -4.85
CA MET A 260 6.14 17.50 -4.72
C MET A 260 6.48 18.37 -3.50
N PHE A 261 7.02 17.76 -2.44
CA PHE A 261 7.42 18.46 -1.22
C PHE A 261 8.81 19.06 -1.32
N VAL A 262 9.72 18.39 -2.06
CA VAL A 262 11.10 18.84 -2.28
C VAL A 262 11.49 18.59 -3.73
N SER A 263 11.60 19.65 -4.51
CA SER A 263 12.16 19.62 -5.86
C SER A 263 13.69 19.56 -5.85
N GLU A 264 14.31 19.43 -7.01
CA GLU A 264 15.77 19.42 -7.14
C GLU A 264 16.36 20.76 -6.65
N GLU A 265 15.76 21.88 -7.01
CA GLU A 265 16.18 23.23 -6.60
C GLU A 265 16.04 23.43 -5.08
N GLU A 266 15.02 22.83 -4.47
CA GLU A 266 14.73 22.92 -3.05
C GLU A 266 15.56 21.95 -2.20
N SER A 267 16.31 21.04 -2.82
CA SER A 267 17.11 20.02 -2.11
C SER A 267 18.16 20.61 -1.17
N SER A 268 18.63 21.83 -1.46
CA SER A 268 19.59 22.56 -0.63
C SER A 268 19.03 22.99 0.74
N TYR A 269 17.71 23.06 0.89
CA TYR A 269 17.05 23.35 2.17
C TYR A 269 17.01 22.16 3.12
N LEU A 270 17.25 20.94 2.64
CA LEU A 270 17.28 19.76 3.50
C LEU A 270 18.44 19.84 4.49
N LYS A 271 18.12 19.71 5.77
CA LYS A 271 19.11 19.77 6.85
C LYS A 271 20.17 18.67 6.70
N PRO A 272 21.47 18.98 6.76
CA PRO A 272 22.51 17.97 6.73
C PRO A 272 22.32 16.92 7.84
N GLY A 273 22.31 15.63 7.48
CA GLY A 273 22.05 14.51 8.40
C GLY A 273 20.56 14.22 8.62
N CYS A 274 19.65 14.92 7.96
CA CYS A 274 18.23 14.61 7.96
C CYS A 274 17.98 13.17 7.48
N LEU A 275 17.02 12.50 8.13
CA LEU A 275 16.51 11.19 7.73
C LEU A 275 15.12 11.36 7.11
N ILE A 276 15.00 10.99 5.85
CA ILE A 276 13.69 10.91 5.18
C ILE A 276 13.22 9.46 5.20
N ILE A 277 12.02 9.23 5.74
CA ILE A 277 11.33 7.93 5.77
C ILE A 277 10.13 8.06 4.84
N ASP A 278 10.31 7.62 3.60
CA ASP A 278 9.26 7.66 2.58
C ASP A 278 8.51 6.34 2.53
N VAL A 279 7.32 6.33 3.11
CA VAL A 279 6.46 5.14 3.16
C VAL A 279 5.60 5.03 1.91
N SER A 280 5.34 6.15 1.24
CA SER A 280 4.64 6.18 -0.06
C SER A 280 5.50 5.55 -1.16
N CYS A 281 6.80 5.81 -1.14
CA CYS A 281 7.85 5.26 -2.00
C CYS A 281 7.52 5.22 -3.52
N ASP A 282 6.66 6.12 -3.99
CA ASP A 282 6.34 6.26 -5.41
C ASP A 282 7.45 7.02 -6.14
N GLU A 283 7.95 6.43 -7.25
CA GLU A 283 9.11 6.99 -7.97
C GLU A 283 8.83 8.39 -8.51
N GLY A 284 9.69 9.34 -8.15
CA GLY A 284 9.59 10.74 -8.57
C GLY A 284 8.44 11.52 -7.94
N MET A 285 7.76 10.99 -6.91
CA MET A 285 6.66 11.66 -6.21
C MET A 285 7.06 12.05 -4.79
N GLY A 286 6.63 13.20 -4.34
CA GLY A 286 6.99 13.74 -3.01
C GLY A 286 8.39 14.34 -2.96
N PHE A 287 9.39 13.62 -3.44
CA PHE A 287 10.78 14.07 -3.52
C PHE A 287 11.31 13.76 -4.93
N TYR A 288 12.06 14.69 -5.54
CA TYR A 288 12.59 14.50 -6.90
C TYR A 288 13.47 13.25 -7.05
N PHE A 289 14.06 12.79 -5.94
CA PHE A 289 14.92 11.60 -5.87
C PHE A 289 14.17 10.35 -5.37
N ALA A 290 12.84 10.45 -5.14
CA ALA A 290 12.06 9.35 -4.60
C ALA A 290 12.13 8.11 -5.49
N LYS A 291 12.45 6.98 -4.89
CA LYS A 291 12.39 5.65 -5.51
C LYS A 291 12.31 4.56 -4.44
N PRO A 292 11.62 3.45 -4.72
CA PRO A 292 11.52 2.35 -3.79
C PRO A 292 12.89 1.71 -3.53
N THR A 293 13.07 1.23 -2.31
CA THR A 293 14.24 0.46 -1.86
C THR A 293 13.82 -0.94 -1.39
N THR A 294 14.78 -1.77 -1.02
CA THR A 294 14.54 -3.15 -0.58
C THR A 294 15.10 -3.36 0.83
N PHE A 295 14.71 -4.44 1.52
CA PHE A 295 15.28 -4.79 2.83
C PHE A 295 16.80 -4.99 2.77
N LYS A 296 17.33 -5.51 1.66
CA LYS A 296 18.77 -5.68 1.46
C LYS A 296 19.50 -4.34 1.34
N ASN A 297 18.91 -3.36 0.67
CA ASN A 297 19.46 -2.03 0.47
C ASN A 297 18.39 -1.00 0.87
N PRO A 298 18.11 -0.84 2.18
CA PRO A 298 16.92 -0.12 2.64
C PRO A 298 17.02 1.40 2.53
N MET A 299 18.23 1.93 2.32
CA MET A 299 18.53 3.35 2.43
C MET A 299 19.63 3.74 1.45
N PHE A 300 19.55 4.96 0.91
CA PHE A 300 20.64 5.56 0.15
C PHE A 300 20.83 7.03 0.54
N LYS A 301 21.95 7.63 0.11
CA LYS A 301 22.23 9.04 0.37
C LYS A 301 21.89 9.93 -0.81
N VAL A 302 21.31 11.09 -0.49
CA VAL A 302 21.15 12.21 -1.42
C VAL A 302 21.92 13.39 -0.81
N GLY A 303 23.12 13.65 -1.32
CA GLY A 303 24.03 14.60 -0.68
C GLY A 303 24.35 14.20 0.77
N LYS A 304 23.89 15.01 1.73
CA LYS A 304 24.08 14.79 3.18
C LYS A 304 22.84 14.22 3.89
N VAL A 305 21.82 13.80 3.13
CA VAL A 305 20.56 13.28 3.65
C VAL A 305 20.49 11.78 3.45
N ASP A 306 19.92 11.06 4.40
CA ASP A 306 19.62 9.63 4.29
C ASP A 306 18.16 9.44 3.88
N TYR A 307 17.93 8.71 2.79
CA TYR A 307 16.59 8.41 2.28
C TYR A 307 16.28 6.93 2.39
N TYR A 308 15.19 6.62 3.08
CA TYR A 308 14.66 5.28 3.33
C TYR A 308 13.30 5.12 2.68
N ALA A 309 13.08 4.04 1.91
CA ALA A 309 11.79 3.80 1.22
C ALA A 309 11.55 2.32 0.89
N VAL A 310 11.63 1.43 1.88
CA VAL A 310 11.42 -0.01 1.64
C VAL A 310 9.98 -0.27 1.19
N ASP A 311 9.83 -0.76 -0.04
CA ASP A 311 8.55 -0.94 -0.76
C ASP A 311 7.70 -1.96 0.00
N HIS A 312 7.58 -2.80 0.55
CA HIS A 312 6.66 -3.72 1.23
C HIS A 312 6.98 -3.85 2.73
N ILE A 313 7.26 -2.71 3.34
CA ILE A 313 7.72 -2.63 4.72
C ILE A 313 6.84 -3.34 5.77
N PRO A 314 5.51 -3.53 5.63
CA PRO A 314 4.76 -4.34 6.59
C PRO A 314 5.26 -5.77 6.76
N SER A 315 6.03 -6.33 5.80
CA SER A 315 6.68 -7.63 5.94
C SER A 315 7.71 -7.67 7.09
N TYR A 316 8.18 -6.52 7.56
CA TYR A 316 9.03 -6.42 8.75
C TYR A 316 8.36 -6.98 10.01
N LEU A 317 7.04 -6.85 10.11
CA LEU A 317 6.20 -7.48 11.14
C LEU A 317 5.15 -8.38 10.46
N TRP A 318 5.62 -9.33 9.67
CA TRP A 318 4.82 -10.14 8.75
C TRP A 318 3.66 -10.89 9.43
N GLU A 319 3.84 -11.38 10.64
CA GLU A 319 2.78 -12.09 11.38
C GLU A 319 1.63 -11.12 11.72
N SER A 320 1.94 -9.98 12.32
CA SER A 320 0.95 -8.94 12.67
C SER A 320 0.26 -8.38 11.41
N ALA A 321 1.02 -8.21 10.32
CA ALA A 321 0.50 -7.79 9.03
C ALA A 321 -0.45 -8.84 8.44
N SER A 322 -0.08 -10.11 8.45
CA SER A 322 -0.91 -11.24 7.98
C SER A 322 -2.23 -11.32 8.76
N ARG A 323 -2.15 -11.20 10.09
CA ARG A 323 -3.34 -11.17 10.95
C ARG A 323 -4.27 -9.99 10.60
N SER A 324 -3.68 -8.83 10.37
CA SER A 324 -4.41 -7.60 10.00
C SER A 324 -5.05 -7.70 8.62
N ILE A 325 -4.31 -8.18 7.63
CA ILE A 325 -4.82 -8.42 6.26
C ILE A 325 -5.96 -9.43 6.31
N SER A 326 -5.74 -10.57 6.95
CA SER A 326 -6.72 -11.63 7.07
C SER A 326 -8.01 -11.17 7.73
N ALA A 327 -7.92 -10.44 8.85
CA ALA A 327 -9.11 -9.92 9.54
C ALA A 327 -9.97 -9.02 8.64
N ALA A 328 -9.33 -8.23 7.78
CA ALA A 328 -10.00 -7.36 6.83
C ALA A 328 -10.57 -8.14 5.62
N LEU A 329 -9.83 -9.14 5.14
CA LEU A 329 -10.15 -9.89 3.93
C LEU A 329 -11.33 -10.84 4.13
N ILE A 330 -11.37 -11.57 5.26
CA ILE A 330 -12.37 -12.65 5.49
C ILE A 330 -13.81 -12.13 5.44
N VAL A 331 -14.04 -10.87 5.71
CA VAL A 331 -15.36 -10.21 5.65
C VAL A 331 -15.89 -10.20 4.21
N HIS A 332 -15.00 -10.14 3.22
CA HIS A 332 -15.35 -10.05 1.80
C HIS A 332 -15.38 -11.42 1.09
N LEU A 333 -14.86 -12.48 1.72
CA LEU A 333 -14.85 -13.82 1.13
C LEU A 333 -16.24 -14.30 0.66
N PRO A 334 -17.32 -14.17 1.46
CA PRO A 334 -18.63 -14.62 1.01
C PRO A 334 -19.07 -13.98 -0.31
N SER A 335 -18.83 -12.69 -0.47
CA SER A 335 -19.20 -11.96 -1.69
C SER A 335 -18.34 -12.37 -2.88
N VAL A 336 -17.01 -12.50 -2.69
CA VAL A 336 -16.11 -12.86 -3.78
C VAL A 336 -16.33 -14.30 -4.24
N LEU A 337 -16.51 -15.23 -3.32
CA LEU A 337 -16.75 -16.65 -3.62
C LEU A 337 -18.13 -16.91 -4.25
N ALA A 338 -19.10 -16.04 -4.01
CA ALA A 338 -20.42 -16.14 -4.66
C ALA A 338 -20.39 -15.82 -6.16
N GLY A 339 -19.31 -15.15 -6.64
CA GLY A 339 -19.09 -14.89 -8.06
C GLY A 339 -19.57 -13.54 -8.55
N ARG A 340 -19.49 -13.35 -9.88
CA ARG A 340 -19.58 -12.05 -10.56
C ARG A 340 -20.87 -11.26 -10.27
N GLU A 341 -21.99 -11.91 -10.10
CA GLU A 341 -23.25 -11.22 -9.78
C GLU A 341 -23.15 -10.54 -8.41
N SER A 342 -22.66 -11.27 -7.39
CA SER A 342 -22.43 -10.71 -6.05
C SER A 342 -21.38 -9.59 -6.03
N TRP A 343 -20.40 -9.64 -6.95
CA TRP A 343 -19.40 -8.54 -7.05
C TRP A 343 -20.05 -7.23 -7.46
N GLN A 344 -21.08 -7.26 -8.33
CA GLN A 344 -21.79 -6.05 -8.77
C GLN A 344 -22.62 -5.42 -7.64
N GLU A 345 -23.09 -6.24 -6.70
CA GLU A 345 -23.85 -5.81 -5.53
C GLU A 345 -22.97 -5.28 -4.38
N ASN A 346 -21.70 -5.68 -4.36
CA ASN A 346 -20.74 -5.27 -3.34
C ASN A 346 -19.86 -4.14 -3.87
N GLU A 347 -20.13 -2.91 -3.43
CA GLU A 347 -19.44 -1.70 -3.92
C GLU A 347 -17.91 -1.79 -3.72
N THR A 348 -17.45 -2.28 -2.55
CA THR A 348 -16.01 -2.45 -2.26
C THR A 348 -15.34 -3.38 -3.28
N ILE A 349 -15.97 -4.49 -3.63
CA ILE A 349 -15.41 -5.44 -4.60
C ILE A 349 -15.55 -4.89 -6.01
N ARG A 350 -16.69 -4.32 -6.37
CA ARG A 350 -16.96 -3.77 -7.71
C ARG A 350 -15.92 -2.71 -8.09
N GLN A 351 -15.63 -1.79 -7.19
CA GLN A 351 -14.67 -0.70 -7.42
C GLN A 351 -13.21 -1.18 -7.39
N ALA A 352 -12.94 -2.31 -6.71
CA ALA A 352 -11.62 -2.90 -6.67
C ALA A 352 -11.25 -3.73 -7.91
N ILE A 353 -12.18 -3.95 -8.85
CA ILE A 353 -11.88 -4.65 -10.10
C ILE A 353 -11.12 -3.71 -11.04
N ASN A 354 -9.81 -3.85 -11.09
CA ASN A 354 -8.97 -3.03 -11.97
C ASN A 354 -8.99 -3.48 -13.42
N ILE A 355 -9.02 -4.81 -13.62
CA ILE A 355 -9.10 -5.45 -14.94
C ILE A 355 -10.12 -6.58 -14.83
N ASP A 356 -11.01 -6.70 -15.81
CA ASP A 356 -12.00 -7.75 -15.89
C ASP A 356 -11.91 -8.51 -17.20
N ALA A 357 -11.50 -9.78 -17.15
CA ALA A 357 -11.25 -10.63 -18.31
C ALA A 357 -10.36 -9.94 -19.38
N GLY A 358 -9.30 -9.25 -18.94
CA GLY A 358 -8.38 -8.49 -19.80
C GLY A 358 -8.86 -7.09 -20.18
N VAL A 359 -10.06 -6.69 -19.77
CA VAL A 359 -10.60 -5.35 -20.03
C VAL A 359 -10.30 -4.42 -18.86
N ILE A 360 -9.58 -3.32 -19.11
CA ILE A 360 -9.27 -2.32 -18.09
C ILE A 360 -10.57 -1.66 -17.61
N LYS A 361 -10.77 -1.65 -16.29
CA LYS A 361 -11.90 -1.00 -15.62
C LYS A 361 -11.49 0.28 -14.89
N LYS A 362 -10.23 0.36 -14.42
CA LYS A 362 -9.70 1.51 -13.71
C LYS A 362 -9.06 2.51 -14.69
N PRO A 363 -9.66 3.71 -14.89
CA PRO A 363 -9.16 4.69 -15.87
C PRO A 363 -7.72 5.15 -15.63
N ALA A 364 -7.29 5.25 -14.36
CA ALA A 364 -5.93 5.65 -14.00
C ALA A 364 -4.83 4.74 -14.59
N ILE A 365 -5.15 3.48 -14.95
CA ILE A 365 -4.21 2.62 -15.66
C ILE A 365 -3.95 3.16 -17.07
N ILE A 366 -4.98 3.65 -17.73
CA ILE A 366 -4.90 4.17 -19.10
C ILE A 366 -4.09 5.48 -19.12
N SER A 367 -4.43 6.42 -18.22
CA SER A 367 -3.77 7.73 -18.15
C SER A 367 -2.31 7.60 -17.74
N PHE A 368 -2.04 6.95 -16.61
CA PHE A 368 -0.69 6.84 -16.07
C PHE A 368 0.28 6.08 -16.99
N GLN A 369 -0.20 4.99 -17.62
CA GLN A 369 0.63 4.18 -18.53
C GLN A 369 0.60 4.68 -19.98
N ASN A 370 -0.05 5.82 -20.26
CA ASN A 370 -0.21 6.38 -21.60
C ASN A 370 -0.69 5.34 -22.63
N ARG A 371 -1.82 4.70 -22.36
CA ARG A 371 -2.40 3.65 -23.22
C ARG A 371 -3.55 4.19 -24.07
N GLN A 372 -3.80 3.54 -25.19
CA GLN A 372 -5.05 3.73 -25.94
C GLN A 372 -6.24 3.34 -25.07
N SER A 373 -7.36 4.07 -25.21
CA SER A 373 -8.58 3.82 -24.44
C SER A 373 -9.39 2.60 -24.90
N VAL A 374 -8.99 1.98 -26.01
CA VAL A 374 -9.69 0.85 -26.65
C VAL A 374 -8.82 -0.40 -26.59
N TYR A 375 -9.45 -1.56 -26.32
CA TYR A 375 -8.78 -2.87 -26.35
C TYR A 375 -8.01 -3.06 -27.70
N PRO A 376 -6.79 -3.55 -27.71
CA PRO A 376 -6.04 -4.15 -26.59
C PRO A 376 -5.21 -3.16 -25.74
N TYR A 377 -5.57 -1.88 -25.69
CA TYR A 377 -4.94 -0.85 -24.83
C TYR A 377 -3.44 -0.69 -25.09
N LEU A 378 -3.03 -0.64 -26.35
CA LEU A 378 -1.62 -0.50 -26.74
C LEU A 378 -1.04 0.80 -26.17
N PRO A 379 0.24 0.79 -25.75
CA PRO A 379 0.93 2.02 -25.36
C PRO A 379 0.97 3.02 -26.54
N ILE A 380 0.78 4.30 -26.21
CA ILE A 380 0.89 5.39 -27.18
C ILE A 380 2.36 5.79 -27.27
N ASP A 381 2.99 5.60 -28.40
CA ASP A 381 4.39 6.00 -28.63
C ASP A 381 4.50 7.53 -28.74
N THR A 382 4.94 8.17 -27.65
CA THR A 382 5.13 9.64 -27.59
C THR A 382 6.36 10.12 -28.38
N ARG A 383 7.18 9.21 -28.94
CA ARG A 383 8.38 9.54 -29.74
C ARG A 383 8.06 9.84 -31.20
N LYS A 384 6.81 9.84 -31.63
CA LYS A 384 6.39 10.08 -33.02
C LYS A 384 5.69 11.42 -33.26
N ASN A 385 5.74 12.34 -32.30
CA ASN A 385 5.23 13.71 -32.51
C ASN A 385 6.36 14.73 -32.37
#